data_49a9bab43ea01cad3056c9904d84c4a7
#
_entry.id   49a9bab43ea01cad3056c9904d84c4a7
#
_cell.length_a   1.000
_cell.length_b   1.000
_cell.length_c   1.000
_cell.angle_alpha   90.00
_cell.angle_beta   90.00
_cell.angle_gamma   90.00
#
_symmetry.space_group_name_H-M   'P 1'
#
loop_
_entity.id
_entity.type
_entity.pdbx_description
1 polymer ?
#
loop_
_entity_poly.entity_id
_entity_poly.type
_entity_poly.pdbx_seq_one_letter_code
_entity_poly.pdbx_strand_id
1 'polypeptide(L)'
;MKRIIALVVVLLLSLPEAFSQEWAKQSLEKSPRHSEWIQIKHGNRTVHAFIVYPEVKQKAPVIIVIHEIFGLSDWARTVADQLAANGYIAIAPDFLSGMGPNGGKSSDFPSVDAARQANSDLPDDQVTADLNAVADYAKKIPAANGKIAVAGFCWGGGQSFRFATNRKDLSAAFVFYGSGPKDVTAINAPVYGFYAGNDARIGATIPDTAAAMKASGKKYEPVTYDGAGHGFMRAGQDPAADVAIANTSDDPAAKKARDMATANKKARAESWERW
;
A
#
# COMPACT_ATOMS: atom_id res chain seq x y z
N MET A 1 4.03 -33.51 -48.90
CA MET A 1 4.80 -33.06 -47.70
C MET A 1 4.05 -31.91 -47.08
N LYS A 2 3.28 -32.17 -46.02
CA LYS A 2 2.48 -31.17 -45.30
C LYS A 2 3.38 -30.57 -44.18
N ARG A 3 3.68 -29.28 -44.30
CA ARG A 3 4.38 -28.53 -43.26
C ARG A 3 3.39 -28.23 -42.13
N ILE A 4 3.60 -28.86 -40.97
CA ILE A 4 2.92 -28.55 -39.74
C ILE A 4 3.60 -27.29 -39.19
N ILE A 5 2.92 -26.14 -39.27
CA ILE A 5 3.30 -24.91 -38.60
C ILE A 5 2.86 -25.09 -37.15
N ALA A 6 3.80 -25.37 -36.27
CA ALA A 6 3.57 -25.35 -34.83
C ALA A 6 3.32 -23.89 -34.41
N LEU A 7 2.07 -23.57 -34.12
CA LEU A 7 1.67 -22.31 -33.50
C LEU A 7 2.12 -22.36 -32.03
N VAL A 8 3.30 -21.82 -31.74
CA VAL A 8 3.72 -21.56 -30.37
C VAL A 8 2.90 -20.38 -29.87
N VAL A 9 1.79 -20.69 -29.23
CA VAL A 9 1.04 -19.70 -28.45
C VAL A 9 1.94 -19.36 -27.28
N VAL A 10 2.62 -18.22 -27.41
CA VAL A 10 3.25 -17.56 -26.26
C VAL A 10 2.12 -17.13 -25.34
N LEU A 11 1.75 -17.99 -24.39
CA LEU A 11 0.99 -17.62 -23.22
C LEU A 11 1.86 -16.61 -22.45
N LEU A 12 1.74 -15.35 -22.75
CA LEU A 12 2.23 -14.25 -21.91
C LEU A 12 1.43 -14.31 -20.60
N LEU A 13 1.93 -15.05 -19.75
CA LEU A 13 1.84 -15.23 -18.34
C LEU A 13 1.46 -13.94 -17.59
N SER A 14 0.19 -13.82 -17.36
CA SER A 14 -0.35 -13.21 -16.15
C SER A 14 -0.12 -14.19 -14.97
N LEU A 15 1.14 -14.58 -14.78
CA LEU A 15 1.59 -15.29 -13.61
C LEU A 15 2.16 -14.28 -12.70
N PRO A 16 1.67 -13.71 -11.78
CA PRO A 16 2.32 -13.73 -10.48
C PRO A 16 1.47 -13.19 -9.31
N GLU A 17 0.25 -12.74 -9.54
CA GLU A 17 -0.51 -12.22 -8.40
C GLU A 17 -0.84 -13.31 -7.37
N ALA A 18 -1.06 -14.55 -7.81
CA ALA A 18 -1.31 -15.67 -6.90
C ALA A 18 -0.04 -16.13 -6.15
N PHE A 19 1.13 -16.10 -6.82
CA PHE A 19 2.41 -16.45 -6.18
C PHE A 19 2.88 -15.37 -5.20
N SER A 20 2.64 -14.09 -5.51
CA SER A 20 2.96 -12.97 -4.63
C SER A 20 2.17 -13.02 -3.32
N GLN A 21 0.95 -13.51 -3.32
CA GLN A 21 0.12 -13.69 -2.14
C GLN A 21 0.57 -14.87 -1.26
N GLU A 22 1.01 -15.99 -1.86
CA GLU A 22 1.43 -17.17 -1.09
C GLU A 22 2.70 -16.90 -0.27
N TRP A 23 3.70 -16.24 -0.83
CA TRP A 23 4.90 -15.89 -0.06
C TRP A 23 4.56 -14.90 1.09
N ALA A 24 3.63 -13.98 0.85
CA ALA A 24 3.21 -13.02 1.85
C ALA A 24 2.47 -13.72 3.01
N LYS A 25 1.60 -14.67 2.69
CA LYS A 25 0.91 -15.51 3.67
C LYS A 25 1.90 -16.30 4.52
N GLN A 26 2.85 -16.98 3.88
CA GLN A 26 3.91 -17.73 4.59
C GLN A 26 4.78 -16.81 5.46
N SER A 27 5.04 -15.58 5.03
CA SER A 27 5.77 -14.61 5.82
C SER A 27 5.02 -14.22 7.08
N LEU A 28 3.70 -13.99 6.98
CA LEU A 28 2.84 -13.72 8.13
C LEU A 28 2.75 -14.89 9.11
N GLU A 29 2.61 -16.11 8.60
CA GLU A 29 2.56 -17.34 9.43
C GLU A 29 3.85 -17.58 10.23
N LYS A 30 5.00 -17.13 9.69
CA LYS A 30 6.31 -17.24 10.35
C LYS A 30 6.66 -16.04 11.22
N SER A 31 5.84 -15.00 11.23
CA SER A 31 6.11 -13.80 12.03
C SER A 31 6.07 -14.11 13.51
N PRO A 32 7.08 -13.71 14.30
CA PRO A 32 7.07 -13.90 15.75
C PRO A 32 6.18 -12.86 16.48
N ARG A 33 5.72 -11.82 15.77
CA ARG A 33 5.01 -10.68 16.36
C ARG A 33 3.56 -11.01 16.64
N HIS A 34 3.03 -10.46 17.74
CA HIS A 34 1.61 -10.57 18.04
C HIS A 34 0.78 -9.81 16.99
N SER A 35 -0.12 -10.51 16.34
CA SER A 35 -1.06 -9.93 15.39
C SER A 35 -2.46 -10.50 15.57
N GLU A 36 -3.48 -9.69 15.33
CA GLU A 36 -4.88 -10.09 15.45
C GLU A 36 -5.78 -9.34 14.49
N TRP A 37 -6.96 -9.91 14.23
CA TRP A 37 -8.06 -9.22 13.57
C TRP A 37 -8.94 -8.55 14.62
N ILE A 38 -9.18 -7.26 14.42
CA ILE A 38 -10.06 -6.44 15.26
C ILE A 38 -11.26 -5.95 14.45
N GLN A 39 -12.30 -5.55 15.16
CA GLN A 39 -13.49 -4.93 14.60
C GLN A 39 -13.69 -3.54 15.19
N ILE A 40 -13.74 -2.54 14.32
CA ILE A 40 -13.92 -1.14 14.68
C ILE A 40 -15.29 -0.70 14.22
N LYS A 41 -16.18 -0.41 15.17
CA LYS A 41 -17.56 0.01 14.89
C LYS A 41 -17.67 1.53 14.87
N HIS A 42 -18.34 2.05 13.84
CA HIS A 42 -18.76 3.45 13.78
C HIS A 42 -20.06 3.58 12.98
N GLY A 43 -21.02 4.36 13.48
CA GLY A 43 -22.36 4.39 12.90
C GLY A 43 -22.93 2.98 12.77
N ASN A 44 -23.43 2.66 11.59
CA ASN A 44 -23.97 1.34 11.24
C ASN A 44 -22.94 0.41 10.59
N ARG A 45 -21.66 0.80 10.58
CA ARG A 45 -20.59 0.08 9.89
C ARG A 45 -19.64 -0.58 10.87
N THR A 46 -19.12 -1.75 10.50
CA THR A 46 -18.04 -2.45 11.18
C THR A 46 -16.88 -2.60 10.21
N VAL A 47 -15.74 -1.97 10.52
CA VAL A 47 -14.50 -2.11 9.76
C VAL A 47 -13.67 -3.20 10.41
N HIS A 48 -13.34 -4.25 9.65
CA HIS A 48 -12.37 -5.25 10.06
C HIS A 48 -10.97 -4.66 9.83
N ALA A 49 -10.06 -4.85 10.74
CA ALA A 49 -8.68 -4.39 10.57
C ALA A 49 -7.70 -5.44 11.10
N PHE A 50 -6.58 -5.58 10.42
CA PHE A 50 -5.46 -6.38 10.89
C PHE A 50 -4.51 -5.48 11.68
N ILE A 51 -4.24 -5.82 12.93
CA ILE A 51 -3.32 -5.08 13.79
C ILE A 51 -2.12 -5.95 14.15
N VAL A 52 -0.93 -5.33 14.17
CA VAL A 52 0.32 -5.97 14.57
C VAL A 52 1.02 -5.09 15.60
N TYR A 53 1.50 -5.70 16.66
CA TYR A 53 2.19 -5.03 17.74
C TYR A 53 3.71 -5.26 17.66
N PRO A 54 4.52 -4.22 17.93
CA PRO A 54 5.97 -4.39 18.03
C PRO A 54 6.36 -5.07 19.35
N GLU A 55 7.48 -5.79 19.33
CA GLU A 55 8.07 -6.39 20.54
C GLU A 55 8.93 -5.36 21.30
N VAL A 56 8.30 -4.31 21.82
CA VAL A 56 8.97 -3.23 22.55
C VAL A 56 8.32 -3.03 23.93
N LYS A 57 9.11 -2.57 24.90
CA LYS A 57 8.62 -2.32 26.27
C LYS A 57 7.91 -0.98 26.43
N GLN A 58 8.29 0.02 25.62
CA GLN A 58 7.71 1.37 25.67
C GLN A 58 6.50 1.48 24.76
N LYS A 59 5.67 2.49 25.05
CA LYS A 59 4.55 2.83 24.16
C LYS A 59 5.04 3.24 22.77
N ALA A 60 4.41 2.71 21.73
CA ALA A 60 4.80 2.89 20.34
C ALA A 60 3.88 3.85 19.59
N PRO A 61 4.36 4.56 18.55
CA PRO A 61 3.50 5.28 17.63
C PRO A 61 2.70 4.31 16.75
N VAL A 62 1.55 4.78 16.27
CA VAL A 62 0.67 3.97 15.40
C VAL A 62 0.80 4.42 13.96
N ILE A 63 0.91 3.47 13.02
CA ILE A 63 0.81 3.72 11.59
C ILE A 63 -0.44 3.00 11.05
N ILE A 64 -1.35 3.77 10.44
CA ILE A 64 -2.50 3.24 9.72
C ILE A 64 -2.03 2.92 8.29
N VAL A 65 -2.17 1.67 7.86
CA VAL A 65 -1.74 1.17 6.55
C VAL A 65 -2.93 1.07 5.61
N ILE A 66 -3.00 1.92 4.60
CA ILE A 66 -4.07 1.91 3.60
C ILE A 66 -3.62 1.04 2.42
N HIS A 67 -4.36 -0.04 2.18
CA HIS A 67 -4.10 -1.02 1.13
C HIS A 67 -4.22 -0.44 -0.29
N GLU A 68 -3.78 -1.20 -1.28
CA GLU A 68 -3.94 -0.88 -2.70
C GLU A 68 -5.39 -1.11 -3.18
N ILE A 69 -5.63 -0.89 -4.47
CA ILE A 69 -6.95 -1.05 -5.10
C ILE A 69 -7.52 -2.49 -5.01
N PHE A 70 -6.71 -3.46 -4.63
CA PHE A 70 -7.07 -4.88 -4.53
C PHE A 70 -7.73 -5.28 -3.20
N GLY A 71 -8.00 -4.32 -2.30
CA GLY A 71 -8.43 -4.58 -0.94
C GLY A 71 -7.26 -4.97 -0.01
N LEU A 72 -7.57 -5.38 1.22
CA LEU A 72 -6.57 -5.78 2.21
C LEU A 72 -5.99 -7.16 1.89
N SER A 73 -4.94 -7.16 1.08
CA SER A 73 -4.21 -8.34 0.65
C SER A 73 -3.22 -8.82 1.71
N ASP A 74 -2.69 -10.05 1.54
CA ASP A 74 -1.64 -10.59 2.40
C ASP A 74 -0.38 -9.75 2.33
N TRP A 75 -0.04 -9.20 1.15
CA TRP A 75 1.07 -8.26 1.01
C TRP A 75 0.87 -7.02 1.89
N ALA A 76 -0.30 -6.39 1.88
CA ALA A 76 -0.55 -5.21 2.72
C ALA A 76 -0.46 -5.53 4.22
N ARG A 77 -0.85 -6.74 4.63
CA ARG A 77 -0.66 -7.25 5.99
C ARG A 77 0.83 -7.46 6.31
N THR A 78 1.65 -7.92 5.35
CA THR A 78 3.11 -8.02 5.58
C THR A 78 3.77 -6.66 5.74
N VAL A 79 3.26 -5.61 5.12
CA VAL A 79 3.73 -4.23 5.35
C VAL A 79 3.46 -3.83 6.80
N ALA A 80 2.27 -4.12 7.33
CA ALA A 80 1.96 -3.88 8.74
C ALA A 80 2.90 -4.66 9.67
N ASP A 81 3.18 -5.91 9.35
CA ASP A 81 4.12 -6.75 10.12
C ASP A 81 5.56 -6.19 10.09
N GLN A 82 6.02 -5.71 8.93
CA GLN A 82 7.35 -5.08 8.79
C GLN A 82 7.45 -3.76 9.56
N LEU A 83 6.39 -2.97 9.61
CA LEU A 83 6.33 -1.77 10.44
C LEU A 83 6.42 -2.12 11.93
N ALA A 84 5.74 -3.19 12.34
CA ALA A 84 5.84 -3.66 13.72
C ALA A 84 7.25 -4.17 14.05
N ALA A 85 7.95 -4.81 13.10
CA ALA A 85 9.37 -5.15 13.25
C ALA A 85 10.26 -3.93 13.50
N ASN A 86 9.84 -2.75 13.03
CA ASN A 86 10.54 -1.48 13.20
C ASN A 86 10.03 -0.63 14.38
N GLY A 87 9.24 -1.22 15.27
CA GLY A 87 8.83 -0.58 16.53
C GLY A 87 7.54 0.21 16.48
N TYR A 88 6.71 0.07 15.43
CA TYR A 88 5.43 0.72 15.30
C TYR A 88 4.28 -0.24 15.59
N ILE A 89 3.20 0.24 16.19
CA ILE A 89 1.92 -0.48 16.10
C ILE A 89 1.37 -0.20 14.69
N ALA A 90 1.04 -1.23 13.93
CA ALA A 90 0.51 -1.07 12.58
C ALA A 90 -0.93 -1.57 12.51
N ILE A 91 -1.83 -0.76 11.98
CA ILE A 91 -3.26 -1.10 11.78
C ILE A 91 -3.56 -1.00 10.29
N ALA A 92 -3.95 -2.12 9.69
CA ALA A 92 -4.36 -2.21 8.30
C ALA A 92 -5.88 -2.45 8.21
N PRO A 93 -6.71 -1.41 8.04
CA PRO A 93 -8.15 -1.56 7.87
C PRO A 93 -8.48 -2.16 6.52
N ASP A 94 -9.52 -2.99 6.50
CA ASP A 94 -10.14 -3.52 5.29
C ASP A 94 -11.35 -2.65 4.91
N PHE A 95 -11.16 -1.74 3.95
CA PHE A 95 -12.22 -0.82 3.52
C PHE A 95 -13.35 -1.52 2.77
N LEU A 96 -13.15 -2.78 2.34
CA LEU A 96 -14.19 -3.62 1.74
C LEU A 96 -14.99 -4.42 2.78
N SER A 97 -14.81 -4.17 4.07
CA SER A 97 -15.58 -4.77 5.15
C SER A 97 -17.09 -4.61 4.92
N GLY A 98 -17.82 -5.69 4.96
CA GLY A 98 -19.27 -5.72 4.74
C GLY A 98 -19.70 -5.66 3.26
N MET A 99 -18.77 -5.56 2.31
CA MET A 99 -19.07 -5.46 0.87
C MET A 99 -18.86 -6.77 0.11
N GLY A 100 -18.11 -7.71 0.69
CA GLY A 100 -17.96 -9.04 0.12
C GLY A 100 -19.26 -9.85 0.19
N PRO A 101 -19.30 -11.03 -0.48
CA PRO A 101 -20.43 -11.94 -0.41
C PRO A 101 -20.84 -12.21 1.04
N ASN A 102 -22.14 -12.19 1.31
CA ASN A 102 -22.74 -12.39 2.64
C ASN A 102 -22.23 -11.38 3.71
N GLY A 103 -21.86 -10.17 3.31
CA GLY A 103 -21.32 -9.17 4.21
C GLY A 103 -19.86 -9.41 4.59
N GLY A 104 -19.12 -10.15 3.77
CA GLY A 104 -17.70 -10.44 3.95
C GLY A 104 -16.76 -9.25 3.70
N LYS A 105 -15.48 -9.52 3.63
CA LYS A 105 -14.39 -8.54 3.50
C LYS A 105 -13.54 -8.82 2.24
N SER A 106 -12.41 -8.15 2.07
CA SER A 106 -11.54 -8.28 0.89
C SER A 106 -11.22 -9.73 0.50
N SER A 107 -10.95 -10.60 1.47
CA SER A 107 -10.62 -12.01 1.24
C SER A 107 -11.77 -12.87 0.71
N ASP A 108 -12.99 -12.37 0.78
CA ASP A 108 -14.21 -13.13 0.49
C ASP A 108 -14.74 -12.86 -0.91
N PHE A 109 -14.11 -11.95 -1.66
CA PHE A 109 -14.46 -11.70 -3.05
C PHE A 109 -14.03 -12.87 -3.95
N PRO A 110 -14.85 -13.21 -4.98
CA PRO A 110 -14.59 -14.36 -5.83
C PRO A 110 -13.38 -14.18 -6.77
N SER A 111 -12.93 -12.94 -6.96
CA SER A 111 -11.76 -12.62 -7.78
C SER A 111 -11.16 -11.29 -7.38
N VAL A 112 -9.89 -11.10 -7.76
CA VAL A 112 -9.16 -9.82 -7.61
C VAL A 112 -9.88 -8.69 -8.36
N ASP A 113 -10.43 -8.95 -9.54
CA ASP A 113 -11.17 -7.95 -10.32
C ASP A 113 -12.46 -7.52 -9.62
N ALA A 114 -13.17 -8.45 -8.98
CA ALA A 114 -14.38 -8.12 -8.20
C ALA A 114 -14.01 -7.24 -6.98
N ALA A 115 -12.95 -7.57 -6.27
CA ALA A 115 -12.45 -6.74 -5.16
C ALA A 115 -12.00 -5.35 -5.64
N ARG A 116 -11.29 -5.29 -6.79
CA ARG A 116 -10.86 -4.05 -7.42
C ARG A 116 -12.04 -3.15 -7.81
N GLN A 117 -13.08 -3.73 -8.40
CA GLN A 117 -14.28 -2.98 -8.76
C GLN A 117 -14.95 -2.41 -7.51
N ALA A 118 -15.18 -3.26 -6.49
CA ALA A 118 -15.77 -2.81 -5.23
C ALA A 118 -14.96 -1.70 -4.56
N ASN A 119 -13.63 -1.79 -4.61
CA ASN A 119 -12.77 -0.74 -4.06
C ASN A 119 -12.84 0.57 -4.87
N SER A 120 -13.00 0.48 -6.21
CA SER A 120 -13.16 1.65 -7.07
C SER A 120 -14.49 2.37 -6.82
N ASP A 121 -15.50 1.64 -6.37
CA ASP A 121 -16.84 2.16 -6.10
C ASP A 121 -16.99 2.72 -4.67
N LEU A 122 -15.93 2.63 -3.82
CA LEU A 122 -15.97 3.16 -2.45
C LEU A 122 -16.14 4.69 -2.45
N PRO A 123 -17.17 5.21 -1.78
CA PRO A 123 -17.30 6.65 -1.60
C PRO A 123 -16.16 7.21 -0.73
N ASP A 124 -15.61 8.33 -1.14
CA ASP A 124 -14.54 9.01 -0.39
C ASP A 124 -14.93 9.35 1.05
N ASP A 125 -16.19 9.74 1.28
CA ASP A 125 -16.68 10.05 2.63
C ASP A 125 -16.73 8.82 3.52
N GLN A 126 -17.07 7.64 2.98
CA GLN A 126 -17.01 6.39 3.73
C GLN A 126 -15.58 6.04 4.11
N VAL A 127 -14.62 6.16 3.18
CA VAL A 127 -13.21 5.91 3.46
C VAL A 127 -12.70 6.88 4.54
N THR A 128 -13.11 8.16 4.49
CA THR A 128 -12.77 9.15 5.52
C THR A 128 -13.36 8.78 6.87
N ALA A 129 -14.61 8.34 6.93
CA ALA A 129 -15.26 7.94 8.17
C ALA A 129 -14.60 6.69 8.78
N ASP A 130 -14.29 5.69 7.94
CA ASP A 130 -13.56 4.48 8.34
C ASP A 130 -12.18 4.84 8.92
N LEU A 131 -11.41 5.69 8.22
CA LEU A 131 -10.09 6.14 8.68
C LEU A 131 -10.15 6.93 9.99
N ASN A 132 -11.14 7.79 10.16
CA ASN A 132 -11.34 8.49 11.42
C ASN A 132 -11.64 7.54 12.57
N ALA A 133 -12.51 6.55 12.35
CA ALA A 133 -12.82 5.53 13.36
C ALA A 133 -11.57 4.70 13.74
N VAL A 134 -10.75 4.34 12.75
CA VAL A 134 -9.47 3.63 12.98
C VAL A 134 -8.49 4.51 13.76
N ALA A 135 -8.37 5.79 13.42
CA ALA A 135 -7.49 6.72 14.13
C ALA A 135 -7.94 6.96 15.58
N ASP A 136 -9.25 7.04 15.81
CA ASP A 136 -9.81 7.19 17.15
C ASP A 136 -9.67 5.91 17.99
N TYR A 137 -9.74 4.74 17.37
CA TYR A 137 -9.40 3.47 17.98
C TYR A 137 -7.91 3.41 18.36
N ALA A 138 -7.03 3.81 17.44
CA ALA A 138 -5.58 3.82 17.63
C ALA A 138 -5.16 4.65 18.87
N LYS A 139 -5.82 5.78 19.13
CA LYS A 139 -5.58 6.61 20.32
C LYS A 139 -5.92 5.93 21.64
N LYS A 140 -6.82 4.96 21.61
CA LYS A 140 -7.30 4.24 22.81
C LYS A 140 -6.47 2.98 23.10
N ILE A 141 -5.56 2.58 22.23
CA ILE A 141 -4.69 1.42 22.45
C ILE A 141 -3.76 1.70 23.63
N PRO A 142 -3.77 0.88 24.69
CA PRO A 142 -2.93 1.12 25.88
C PRO A 142 -1.43 1.17 25.57
N ALA A 143 -0.98 0.39 24.59
CA ALA A 143 0.41 0.33 24.12
C ALA A 143 0.78 1.50 23.20
N ALA A 144 -0.17 2.33 22.73
CA ALA A 144 0.10 3.47 21.88
C ALA A 144 0.57 4.69 22.67
N ASN A 145 1.49 5.46 22.06
CA ASN A 145 2.01 6.73 22.64
C ASN A 145 1.21 7.96 22.21
N GLY A 146 0.09 7.79 21.48
CA GLY A 146 -0.80 8.85 21.01
C GLY A 146 -0.38 9.48 19.69
N LYS A 147 0.81 9.19 19.12
CA LYS A 147 1.23 9.63 17.81
C LYS A 147 0.66 8.71 16.73
N ILE A 148 0.00 9.29 15.73
CA ILE A 148 -0.60 8.53 14.62
C ILE A 148 -0.06 9.08 13.31
N ALA A 149 0.42 8.20 12.45
CA ALA A 149 0.72 8.48 11.06
C ALA A 149 -0.15 7.59 10.15
N VAL A 150 -0.25 7.97 8.89
CA VAL A 150 -0.93 7.20 7.86
C VAL A 150 0.02 6.91 6.72
N ALA A 151 0.01 5.71 6.20
CA ALA A 151 0.76 5.30 5.02
C ALA A 151 -0.18 4.58 4.05
N GLY A 152 -0.11 4.91 2.77
CA GLY A 152 -0.97 4.29 1.79
C GLY A 152 -0.26 4.03 0.47
N PHE A 153 -0.74 3.03 -0.27
CA PHE A 153 -0.12 2.49 -1.46
C PHE A 153 -1.09 2.54 -2.64
N CYS A 154 -0.66 3.00 -3.81
CA CYS A 154 -1.49 3.11 -5.02
C CYS A 154 -2.75 3.95 -4.77
N TRP A 155 -3.94 3.35 -4.87
CA TRP A 155 -5.20 3.95 -4.43
C TRP A 155 -5.10 4.46 -2.99
N GLY A 156 -4.60 3.60 -2.09
CA GLY A 156 -4.38 3.97 -0.69
C GLY A 156 -3.38 5.11 -0.50
N GLY A 157 -2.42 5.28 -1.43
CA GLY A 157 -1.51 6.42 -1.44
C GLY A 157 -2.26 7.74 -1.65
N GLY A 158 -3.20 7.77 -2.60
CA GLY A 158 -4.12 8.90 -2.78
C GLY A 158 -5.00 9.14 -1.55
N GLN A 159 -5.51 8.07 -0.94
CA GLN A 159 -6.33 8.16 0.27
C GLN A 159 -5.52 8.65 1.49
N SER A 160 -4.26 8.23 1.65
CA SER A 160 -3.36 8.74 2.68
C SER A 160 -3.17 10.26 2.54
N PHE A 161 -2.91 10.73 1.33
CA PHE A 161 -2.76 12.16 1.07
C PHE A 161 -4.06 12.92 1.34
N ARG A 162 -5.19 12.39 0.86
CA ARG A 162 -6.51 12.97 1.09
C ARG A 162 -6.88 12.99 2.58
N PHE A 163 -6.56 11.94 3.33
CA PHE A 163 -6.84 11.89 4.76
C PHE A 163 -6.08 12.96 5.54
N ALA A 164 -4.89 13.36 5.09
CA ALA A 164 -4.16 14.48 5.69
C ALA A 164 -4.90 15.81 5.56
N THR A 165 -5.85 15.98 4.62
CA THR A 165 -6.73 17.16 4.56
C THR A 165 -7.85 17.09 5.57
N ASN A 166 -8.30 15.88 5.93
CA ASN A 166 -9.45 15.65 6.79
C ASN A 166 -9.07 15.55 8.28
N ARG A 167 -7.89 15.00 8.58
CA ARG A 167 -7.43 14.74 9.94
C ARG A 167 -6.28 15.67 10.35
N LYS A 168 -6.49 16.47 11.39
CA LYS A 168 -5.56 17.54 11.80
C LYS A 168 -4.43 17.09 12.73
N ASP A 169 -4.58 15.97 13.42
CA ASP A 169 -3.68 15.48 14.46
C ASP A 169 -2.80 14.30 14.00
N LEU A 170 -2.65 14.14 12.69
CA LEU A 170 -1.66 13.22 12.12
C LEU A 170 -0.24 13.75 12.35
N SER A 171 0.66 12.86 12.75
CA SER A 171 2.11 13.15 12.85
C SER A 171 2.78 13.21 11.50
N ALA A 172 2.33 12.42 10.53
CA ALA A 172 2.80 12.39 9.15
C ALA A 172 1.80 11.66 8.24
N ALA A 173 1.89 11.92 6.93
CA ALA A 173 1.27 11.11 5.88
C ALA A 173 2.32 10.65 4.87
N PHE A 174 2.37 9.34 4.63
CA PHE A 174 3.27 8.70 3.68
C PHE A 174 2.48 8.24 2.46
N VAL A 175 2.89 8.70 1.30
CA VAL A 175 2.16 8.55 0.03
C VAL A 175 3.03 7.76 -0.94
N PHE A 176 2.72 6.47 -1.11
CA PHE A 176 3.41 5.63 -2.07
C PHE A 176 2.64 5.59 -3.38
N TYR A 177 3.25 6.12 -4.44
CA TYR A 177 2.73 6.15 -5.82
C TYR A 177 1.22 6.47 -5.93
N GLY A 178 0.76 7.43 -5.13
CA GLY A 178 -0.60 7.97 -5.13
C GLY A 178 -0.64 9.45 -5.54
N SER A 179 -1.73 9.90 -6.15
CA SER A 179 -1.92 11.31 -6.51
C SER A 179 -2.31 12.17 -5.30
N GLY A 180 -1.96 13.46 -5.35
CA GLY A 180 -2.40 14.43 -4.35
C GLY A 180 -3.89 14.81 -4.50
N PRO A 181 -4.52 15.33 -3.42
CA PRO A 181 -5.85 15.92 -3.49
C PRO A 181 -5.81 17.26 -4.25
N LYS A 182 -6.97 17.70 -4.77
CA LYS A 182 -7.09 18.98 -5.47
C LYS A 182 -6.87 20.18 -4.54
N ASP A 183 -7.34 20.07 -3.28
CA ASP A 183 -7.17 21.10 -2.27
C ASP A 183 -6.28 20.57 -1.14
N VAL A 184 -5.16 21.24 -0.93
CA VAL A 184 -4.14 20.92 0.08
C VAL A 184 -4.13 21.89 1.27
N THR A 185 -4.97 22.92 1.23
CA THR A 185 -4.95 24.04 2.20
C THR A 185 -5.20 23.58 3.63
N ALA A 186 -6.01 22.53 3.79
CA ALA A 186 -6.36 21.97 5.08
C ALA A 186 -5.30 21.05 5.70
N ILE A 187 -4.24 20.68 4.98
CA ILE A 187 -3.19 19.78 5.49
C ILE A 187 -2.40 20.43 6.62
N ASN A 188 -2.20 19.72 7.73
CA ASN A 188 -1.34 20.15 8.82
C ASN A 188 -0.11 19.27 9.00
N ALA A 189 -0.23 17.97 8.73
CA ALA A 189 0.86 17.02 8.86
C ALA A 189 1.88 17.18 7.72
N PRO A 190 3.17 16.92 7.95
CA PRO A 190 4.12 16.73 6.86
C PRO A 190 3.70 15.55 5.98
N VAL A 191 3.87 15.71 4.67
CA VAL A 191 3.58 14.69 3.67
C VAL A 191 4.88 14.25 2.99
N TYR A 192 5.13 12.96 2.98
CA TYR A 192 6.28 12.33 2.34
C TYR A 192 5.82 11.49 1.16
N GLY A 193 6.27 11.85 -0.05
CA GLY A 193 5.92 11.17 -1.28
C GLY A 193 7.01 10.23 -1.76
N PHE A 194 6.62 9.04 -2.24
CA PHE A 194 7.48 7.98 -2.75
C PHE A 194 6.96 7.56 -4.13
N TYR A 195 7.63 7.97 -5.19
CA TYR A 195 7.12 7.88 -6.55
C TYR A 195 8.01 7.06 -7.47
N ALA A 196 7.40 6.37 -8.41
CA ALA A 196 8.08 5.55 -9.39
C ALA A 196 8.40 6.37 -10.65
N GLY A 197 9.65 6.33 -11.13
CA GLY A 197 10.08 7.07 -12.32
C GLY A 197 9.41 6.59 -13.62
N ASN A 198 9.02 5.32 -13.68
CA ASN A 198 8.29 4.74 -14.82
C ASN A 198 6.76 4.79 -14.68
N ASP A 199 6.23 5.53 -13.69
CA ASP A 199 4.79 5.77 -13.55
C ASP A 199 4.42 7.16 -14.10
N ALA A 200 4.31 7.28 -15.40
CA ALA A 200 4.01 8.56 -16.06
C ALA A 200 2.67 9.17 -15.60
N ARG A 201 1.68 8.33 -15.27
CA ARG A 201 0.34 8.77 -14.83
C ARG A 201 0.40 9.51 -13.49
N ILE A 202 1.09 8.97 -12.51
CA ILE A 202 1.27 9.61 -11.20
C ILE A 202 2.36 10.68 -11.27
N GLY A 203 3.45 10.42 -11.99
CA GLY A 203 4.56 11.38 -12.16
C GLY A 203 4.11 12.74 -12.69
N ALA A 204 3.17 12.75 -13.63
CA ALA A 204 2.60 13.98 -14.19
C ALA A 204 1.86 14.84 -13.14
N THR A 205 1.40 14.28 -12.03
CA THR A 205 0.68 15.02 -10.98
C THR A 205 1.58 15.67 -9.92
N ILE A 206 2.85 15.25 -9.84
CA ILE A 206 3.77 15.66 -8.78
C ILE A 206 4.11 17.16 -8.84
N PRO A 207 4.44 17.76 -10.01
CA PRO A 207 4.80 19.17 -10.08
C PRO A 207 3.69 20.10 -9.59
N ASP A 208 2.46 19.88 -10.03
CA ASP A 208 1.31 20.70 -9.65
C ASP A 208 1.00 20.54 -8.15
N THR A 209 1.06 19.32 -7.64
CA THR A 209 0.89 19.06 -6.21
C THR A 209 1.97 19.74 -5.38
N ALA A 210 3.23 19.68 -5.82
CA ALA A 210 4.34 20.36 -5.11
C ALA A 210 4.18 21.89 -5.12
N ALA A 211 3.74 22.45 -6.24
CA ALA A 211 3.45 23.89 -6.35
C ALA A 211 2.32 24.29 -5.40
N ALA A 212 1.21 23.55 -5.37
CA ALA A 212 0.07 23.82 -4.49
C ALA A 212 0.45 23.72 -3.00
N MET A 213 1.19 22.68 -2.60
CA MET A 213 1.69 22.48 -1.24
C MET A 213 2.61 23.63 -0.81
N LYS A 214 3.53 24.04 -1.69
CA LYS A 214 4.43 25.17 -1.46
C LYS A 214 3.66 26.49 -1.31
N ALA A 215 2.73 26.77 -2.22
CA ALA A 215 1.90 27.98 -2.18
C ALA A 215 1.04 28.07 -0.90
N SER A 216 0.62 26.91 -0.37
CA SER A 216 -0.14 26.80 0.87
C SER A 216 0.74 26.74 2.14
N GLY A 217 2.06 26.86 2.01
CA GLY A 217 3.00 26.76 3.14
C GLY A 217 3.03 25.40 3.81
N LYS A 218 2.71 24.33 3.07
CA LYS A 218 2.63 22.94 3.59
C LYS A 218 3.94 22.20 3.33
N LYS A 219 4.32 21.34 4.28
CA LYS A 219 5.51 20.50 4.14
C LYS A 219 5.20 19.31 3.24
N TYR A 220 5.86 19.23 2.09
CA TYR A 220 5.80 18.13 1.15
C TYR A 220 7.18 17.76 0.63
N GLU A 221 7.54 16.51 0.79
CA GLU A 221 8.84 15.97 0.38
C GLU A 221 8.64 14.79 -0.59
N PRO A 222 8.45 15.04 -1.90
CA PRO A 222 8.40 13.97 -2.88
C PRO A 222 9.81 13.49 -3.25
N VAL A 223 9.95 12.16 -3.39
CA VAL A 223 11.13 11.51 -3.99
C VAL A 223 10.65 10.59 -5.12
N THR A 224 11.32 10.68 -6.27
CA THR A 224 11.07 9.80 -7.42
C THR A 224 12.26 8.86 -7.60
N TYR A 225 11.97 7.57 -7.70
CA TYR A 225 12.95 6.50 -7.86
C TYR A 225 13.06 6.11 -9.34
N ASP A 226 14.18 6.45 -9.95
CA ASP A 226 14.42 6.23 -11.37
C ASP A 226 14.33 4.75 -11.74
N GLY A 227 13.67 4.47 -12.89
CA GLY A 227 13.50 3.11 -13.40
C GLY A 227 12.47 2.26 -12.65
N ALA A 228 12.03 2.67 -11.46
CA ALA A 228 11.01 1.94 -10.70
C ALA A 228 9.64 2.06 -11.36
N GLY A 229 8.87 0.97 -11.32
CA GLY A 229 7.48 0.93 -11.79
C GLY A 229 6.47 1.17 -10.67
N HIS A 230 5.22 1.44 -11.05
CA HIS A 230 4.10 1.54 -10.11
C HIS A 230 4.02 0.27 -9.23
N GLY A 231 3.84 0.43 -7.93
CA GLY A 231 3.77 -0.71 -7.00
C GLY A 231 5.14 -1.29 -6.61
N PHE A 232 6.24 -0.57 -6.76
CA PHE A 232 7.60 -1.04 -6.46
C PHE A 232 7.77 -1.54 -5.02
N MET A 233 6.94 -1.12 -4.08
CA MET A 233 6.98 -1.62 -2.70
C MET A 233 6.62 -3.11 -2.58
N ARG A 234 5.98 -3.70 -3.59
CA ARG A 234 5.71 -5.14 -3.65
C ARG A 234 6.96 -5.98 -3.97
N ALA A 235 7.99 -5.36 -4.56
CA ALA A 235 9.26 -6.03 -4.83
C ALA A 235 10.03 -6.39 -3.54
N GLY A 236 11.03 -7.20 -3.68
CA GLY A 236 12.03 -7.44 -2.61
C GLY A 236 11.76 -8.64 -1.71
N GLN A 237 10.53 -8.96 -1.41
CA GLN A 237 10.15 -10.24 -0.76
C GLN A 237 9.38 -11.16 -1.72
N ASP A 238 9.03 -10.66 -2.90
CA ASP A 238 8.40 -11.45 -3.95
C ASP A 238 9.46 -12.25 -4.72
N PRO A 239 9.43 -13.59 -4.66
CA PRO A 239 10.36 -14.45 -5.41
C PRO A 239 10.33 -14.20 -6.92
N ALA A 240 9.21 -13.74 -7.47
CA ALA A 240 9.10 -13.42 -8.90
C ALA A 240 10.06 -12.29 -9.33
N ALA A 241 10.34 -11.33 -8.44
CA ALA A 241 11.33 -10.30 -8.69
C ALA A 241 12.75 -10.88 -8.83
N ASP A 242 13.11 -11.87 -7.99
CA ASP A 242 14.41 -12.54 -8.04
C ASP A 242 14.55 -13.38 -9.32
N VAL A 243 13.51 -14.08 -9.74
CA VAL A 243 13.48 -14.81 -11.02
C VAL A 243 13.67 -13.87 -12.19
N ALA A 244 13.00 -12.72 -12.21
CA ALA A 244 13.15 -11.73 -13.28
C ALA A 244 14.58 -11.16 -13.33
N ILE A 245 15.18 -10.86 -12.17
CA ILE A 245 16.56 -10.36 -12.08
C ILE A 245 17.58 -11.41 -12.53
N ALA A 246 17.37 -12.67 -12.19
CA ALA A 246 18.26 -13.77 -12.57
C ALA A 246 18.18 -14.14 -14.07
N ASN A 247 17.17 -13.66 -14.80
CA ASN A 247 17.03 -13.94 -16.23
C ASN A 247 18.11 -13.22 -17.05
N THR A 248 19.03 -13.98 -17.63
CA THR A 248 20.15 -13.47 -18.44
C THR A 248 19.85 -13.40 -19.94
N SER A 249 18.61 -13.64 -20.36
CA SER A 249 18.22 -13.56 -21.78
C SER A 249 18.49 -12.18 -22.37
N ASP A 250 19.00 -12.15 -23.60
CA ASP A 250 19.20 -10.91 -24.39
C ASP A 250 17.91 -10.43 -25.07
N ASP A 251 16.81 -11.15 -24.92
CA ASP A 251 15.50 -10.70 -25.40
C ASP A 251 15.14 -9.32 -24.81
N PRO A 252 14.74 -8.34 -25.63
CA PRO A 252 14.46 -6.98 -25.16
C PRO A 252 13.39 -6.90 -24.08
N ALA A 253 12.37 -7.78 -24.11
CA ALA A 253 11.32 -7.80 -23.09
C ALA A 253 11.86 -8.37 -21.77
N ALA A 254 12.68 -9.44 -21.81
CA ALA A 254 13.34 -10.00 -20.64
C ALA A 254 14.31 -8.99 -20.01
N LYS A 255 15.09 -8.28 -20.84
CA LYS A 255 15.97 -7.21 -20.36
C LYS A 255 15.18 -6.11 -19.66
N LYS A 256 14.11 -5.61 -20.28
CA LYS A 256 13.24 -4.58 -19.68
C LYS A 256 12.64 -5.03 -18.35
N ALA A 257 12.18 -6.28 -18.26
CA ALA A 257 11.64 -6.86 -17.02
C ALA A 257 12.70 -6.94 -15.93
N ARG A 258 13.92 -7.38 -16.25
CA ARG A 258 15.07 -7.44 -15.33
C ARG A 258 15.45 -6.06 -14.81
N ASP A 259 15.58 -5.08 -15.70
CA ASP A 259 15.96 -3.71 -15.35
C ASP A 259 14.90 -3.09 -14.42
N MET A 260 13.62 -3.27 -14.71
CA MET A 260 12.53 -2.79 -13.85
C MET A 260 12.51 -3.53 -12.49
N ALA A 261 12.68 -4.85 -12.47
CA ALA A 261 12.71 -5.61 -11.21
C ALA A 261 13.88 -5.16 -10.32
N THR A 262 15.04 -4.91 -10.92
CA THR A 262 16.23 -4.38 -10.21
C THR A 262 15.96 -2.99 -9.65
N ALA A 263 15.39 -2.10 -10.45
CA ALA A 263 15.03 -0.75 -10.02
C ALA A 263 13.96 -0.77 -8.90
N ASN A 264 12.97 -1.65 -9.00
CA ASN A 264 11.95 -1.80 -7.97
C ASN A 264 12.53 -2.29 -6.63
N LYS A 265 13.46 -3.26 -6.65
CA LYS A 265 14.13 -3.72 -5.41
C LYS A 265 14.93 -2.58 -4.76
N LYS A 266 15.68 -1.83 -5.55
CA LYS A 266 16.44 -0.67 -5.08
C LYS A 266 15.50 0.39 -4.49
N ALA A 267 14.48 0.79 -5.24
CA ALA A 267 13.50 1.79 -4.80
C ALA A 267 12.80 1.38 -3.51
N ARG A 268 12.44 0.09 -3.37
CA ARG A 268 11.87 -0.42 -2.14
C ARG A 268 12.81 -0.31 -0.96
N ALA A 269 14.08 -0.69 -1.09
CA ALA A 269 15.07 -0.60 -0.02
C ALA A 269 15.28 0.86 0.42
N GLU A 270 15.51 1.76 -0.52
CA GLU A 270 15.68 3.19 -0.26
C GLU A 270 14.43 3.83 0.37
N SER A 271 13.24 3.36 -0.04
CA SER A 271 11.99 3.83 0.56
C SER A 271 11.83 3.40 2.00
N TRP A 272 12.23 2.17 2.36
CA TRP A 272 12.20 1.70 3.75
C TRP A 272 13.16 2.47 4.65
N GLU A 273 14.35 2.80 4.17
CA GLU A 273 15.32 3.64 4.92
C GLU A 273 14.79 5.05 5.16
N ARG A 274 14.05 5.58 4.17
CA ARG A 274 13.48 6.93 4.26
C ARG A 274 12.23 6.99 5.11
N TRP A 275 11.46 5.93 5.14
CA TRP A 275 10.17 5.84 5.84
C TRP A 275 10.37 5.69 7.34
#